data_3d559c295cdfe377b7258fe4ac14b603
#
_entry.id   3d559c295cdfe377b7258fe4ac14b603
#
_cell.length_a   1.000
_cell.length_b   1.000
_cell.length_c   1.000
_cell.angle_alpha   90.00
_cell.angle_beta   90.00
_cell.angle_gamma   90.00
#
_symmetry.space_group_name_H-M   'P 1'
#
loop_
_entity.id
_entity.type
_entity.pdbx_description
1 polymer ?
#
loop_
_entity_poly.entity_id
_entity_poly.type
_entity_poly.pdbx_seq_one_letter_code
_entity_poly.pdbx_strand_id
1 'polypeptide(L)'
;MSVRGLTLRLRTDAGVFARGGLDRGTELLIEALDLGPCELVLDLGCGTGAIGLAAARLSEGGHVVLTDINARAVRLARDNLRANGVANAEVRQGDLYAPVAGMAFDHIVSNPPLRAGRPVVDRIVSEAPAHLLDGGHLWLVARTRQGAESLQGRMAEAFGHAEIVKRGSGYKVLRATKGAGPS
;
A
#
# COMPACT_ATOMS: atom_id res chain seq x y z
N MET A 1 -12.41 0.30 -14.36
CA MET A 1 -12.58 1.43 -13.43
C MET A 1 -11.57 2.51 -13.74
N SER A 2 -11.85 3.76 -13.38
CA SER A 2 -10.92 4.87 -13.61
C SER A 2 -10.58 5.54 -12.29
N VAL A 3 -9.29 5.78 -12.02
CA VAL A 3 -8.79 6.50 -10.85
C VAL A 3 -7.54 7.26 -11.26
N ARG A 4 -7.41 8.54 -10.89
CA ARG A 4 -6.25 9.40 -11.22
C ARG A 4 -5.90 9.38 -12.73
N GLY A 5 -6.91 9.35 -13.62
CA GLY A 5 -6.70 9.25 -15.07
C GLY A 5 -6.29 7.87 -15.59
N LEU A 6 -6.01 6.90 -14.70
CA LEU A 6 -5.67 5.53 -15.08
C LEU A 6 -6.93 4.70 -15.27
N THR A 7 -7.00 3.93 -16.36
CA THR A 7 -8.05 2.93 -16.56
C THR A 7 -7.51 1.56 -16.15
N LEU A 8 -8.02 1.02 -15.04
CA LEU A 8 -7.60 -0.27 -14.50
C LEU A 8 -8.69 -1.33 -14.74
N ARG A 9 -8.27 -2.50 -15.25
CA ARG A 9 -9.12 -3.68 -15.40
C ARG A 9 -8.89 -4.59 -14.18
N LEU A 10 -9.84 -4.62 -13.24
CA LEU A 10 -9.73 -5.44 -12.04
C LEU A 10 -10.78 -6.56 -12.05
N ARG A 11 -10.30 -7.79 -11.92
CA ARG A 11 -11.12 -8.93 -11.50
C ARG A 11 -11.22 -8.93 -9.99
N THR A 12 -12.38 -9.25 -9.47
CA THR A 12 -12.64 -9.40 -8.04
C THR A 12 -13.19 -10.80 -7.79
N ASP A 13 -12.93 -11.36 -6.60
CA ASP A 13 -13.41 -12.69 -6.23
C ASP A 13 -14.09 -12.64 -4.86
N ALA A 14 -15.10 -13.49 -4.65
CA ALA A 14 -15.75 -13.64 -3.36
C ALA A 14 -14.74 -14.17 -2.32
N GLY A 15 -14.43 -13.36 -1.29
CA GLY A 15 -13.42 -13.68 -0.27
C GLY A 15 -12.10 -12.93 -0.40
N VAL A 16 -11.86 -12.17 -1.47
CA VAL A 16 -10.86 -11.13 -1.57
C VAL A 16 -11.55 -9.78 -1.43
N PHE A 17 -11.01 -8.90 -0.59
CA PHE A 17 -11.59 -7.60 -0.25
C PHE A 17 -11.92 -6.80 -1.55
N ALA A 18 -13.18 -6.50 -1.77
CA ALA A 18 -13.84 -5.62 -2.73
C ALA A 18 -14.97 -6.30 -3.50
N ARG A 19 -16.15 -6.43 -2.89
CA ARG A 19 -17.38 -6.76 -3.63
C ARG A 19 -17.86 -5.49 -4.34
N GLY A 20 -17.84 -5.49 -5.68
CA GLY A 20 -18.56 -4.49 -6.48
C GLY A 20 -17.77 -3.24 -6.88
N GLY A 21 -16.45 -3.24 -6.86
CA GLY A 21 -15.62 -2.10 -7.29
C GLY A 21 -14.41 -1.87 -6.40
N LEU A 22 -13.66 -0.78 -6.64
CA LEU A 22 -12.59 -0.36 -5.78
C LEU A 22 -13.16 0.14 -4.45
N ASP A 23 -12.57 -0.30 -3.32
CA ASP A 23 -12.88 0.30 -2.03
C ASP A 23 -12.49 1.79 -2.02
N ARG A 24 -13.38 2.63 -1.49
CA ARG A 24 -13.19 4.08 -1.48
C ARG A 24 -11.91 4.52 -0.77
N GLY A 25 -11.44 3.75 0.23
CA GLY A 25 -10.16 4.00 0.88
C GLY A 25 -8.99 3.75 -0.06
N THR A 26 -9.02 2.65 -0.80
CA THR A 26 -8.05 2.32 -1.83
C THR A 26 -8.01 3.37 -2.94
N GLU A 27 -9.17 3.82 -3.42
CA GLU A 27 -9.29 4.90 -4.41
C GLU A 27 -8.62 6.18 -3.90
N LEU A 28 -8.97 6.61 -2.68
CA LEU A 28 -8.42 7.81 -2.05
C LEU A 28 -6.90 7.71 -1.85
N LEU A 29 -6.39 6.50 -1.48
CA LEU A 29 -4.96 6.26 -1.33
C LEU A 29 -4.25 6.39 -2.69
N ILE A 30 -4.73 5.74 -3.75
CA ILE A 30 -4.16 5.86 -5.10
C ILE A 30 -4.14 7.32 -5.57
N GLU A 31 -5.20 8.07 -5.31
CA GLU A 31 -5.26 9.50 -5.64
C GLU A 31 -4.26 10.35 -4.86
N ALA A 32 -3.87 9.93 -3.67
CA ALA A 32 -2.94 10.66 -2.80
C ALA A 32 -1.47 10.32 -3.07
N LEU A 33 -1.18 9.16 -3.69
CA LEU A 33 0.19 8.73 -3.95
C LEU A 33 0.94 9.77 -4.78
N ASP A 34 2.12 10.16 -4.30
CA ASP A 34 3.05 11.01 -5.01
C ASP A 34 4.31 10.17 -5.30
N LEU A 35 4.36 9.62 -6.50
CA LEU A 35 5.41 8.70 -6.95
C LEU A 35 6.18 9.33 -8.10
N GLY A 36 7.48 9.25 -8.02
CA GLY A 36 8.39 9.56 -9.12
C GLY A 36 8.42 8.45 -10.19
N PRO A 37 9.06 8.70 -11.33
CA PRO A 37 9.01 7.80 -12.48
C PRO A 37 9.79 6.48 -12.32
N CYS A 38 10.72 6.40 -11.38
CA CYS A 38 11.66 5.26 -11.24
C CYS A 38 11.79 4.77 -9.79
N GLU A 39 10.70 4.70 -9.04
CA GLU A 39 10.71 4.36 -7.62
C GLU A 39 10.40 2.90 -7.33
N LEU A 40 10.93 2.41 -6.23
CA LEU A 40 10.66 1.07 -5.68
C LEU A 40 9.48 1.16 -4.72
N VAL A 41 8.40 0.43 -4.99
CA VAL A 41 7.16 0.48 -4.21
C VAL A 41 6.81 -0.89 -3.67
N LEU A 42 6.42 -0.97 -2.41
CA LEU A 42 5.84 -2.16 -1.79
C LEU A 42 4.34 -1.94 -1.53
N ASP A 43 3.48 -2.75 -2.15
CA ASP A 43 2.05 -2.85 -1.82
C ASP A 43 1.84 -3.99 -0.80
N LEU A 44 1.68 -3.62 0.47
CA LEU A 44 1.64 -4.54 1.60
C LEU A 44 0.21 -4.96 1.93
N GLY A 45 -0.11 -6.25 1.80
CA GLY A 45 -1.49 -6.76 1.91
C GLY A 45 -2.32 -6.38 0.68
N CYS A 46 -1.81 -6.67 -0.50
CA CYS A 46 -2.27 -6.12 -1.79
C CYS A 46 -3.70 -6.51 -2.19
N GLY A 47 -4.27 -7.58 -1.64
CA GLY A 47 -5.60 -8.05 -2.01
C GLY A 47 -5.73 -8.32 -3.51
N THR A 48 -6.56 -7.52 -4.20
CA THR A 48 -6.74 -7.60 -5.67
C THR A 48 -5.55 -7.05 -6.46
N GLY A 49 -4.58 -6.41 -5.80
CA GLY A 49 -3.44 -5.75 -6.42
C GLY A 49 -3.73 -4.37 -7.01
N ALA A 50 -4.84 -3.74 -6.60
CA ALA A 50 -5.27 -2.47 -7.20
C ALA A 50 -4.29 -1.31 -6.94
N ILE A 51 -3.73 -1.22 -5.72
CA ILE A 51 -2.76 -0.18 -5.37
C ILE A 51 -1.46 -0.42 -6.13
N GLY A 52 -0.92 -1.64 -6.06
CA GLY A 52 0.32 -2.00 -6.76
C GLY A 52 0.22 -1.84 -8.28
N LEU A 53 -0.94 -2.18 -8.86
CA LEU A 53 -1.21 -1.94 -10.28
C LEU A 53 -1.18 -0.44 -10.63
N ALA A 54 -1.80 0.40 -9.81
CA ALA A 54 -1.76 1.85 -10.01
C ALA A 54 -0.35 2.40 -9.81
N ALA A 55 0.38 1.96 -8.79
CA ALA A 55 1.77 2.34 -8.54
C ALA A 55 2.68 1.99 -9.73
N ALA A 56 2.53 0.78 -10.30
CA ALA A 56 3.32 0.35 -11.46
C ALA A 56 3.07 1.20 -12.72
N ARG A 57 1.87 1.78 -12.86
CA ARG A 57 1.53 2.71 -13.92
C ARG A 57 1.99 4.14 -13.65
N LEU A 58 2.11 4.53 -12.39
CA LEU A 58 2.60 5.86 -11.99
C LEU A 58 4.13 5.93 -11.99
N SER A 59 4.81 4.81 -11.75
CA SER A 59 6.27 4.68 -11.71
C SER A 59 6.74 3.66 -12.77
N GLU A 60 6.59 4.00 -14.05
CA GLU A 60 6.82 3.06 -15.16
C GLU A 60 8.26 2.58 -15.27
N GLY A 61 9.23 3.41 -14.90
CA GLY A 61 10.66 3.06 -14.84
C GLY A 61 11.10 2.42 -13.51
N GLY A 62 10.19 2.37 -12.52
CA GLY A 62 10.43 1.76 -11.22
C GLY A 62 10.06 0.28 -11.16
N HIS A 63 9.98 -0.24 -9.95
CA HIS A 63 9.57 -1.63 -9.72
C HIS A 63 8.61 -1.72 -8.52
N VAL A 64 7.55 -2.53 -8.65
CA VAL A 64 6.54 -2.70 -7.60
C VAL A 64 6.51 -4.15 -7.13
N VAL A 65 6.67 -4.35 -5.82
CA VAL A 65 6.46 -5.65 -5.18
C VAL A 65 5.13 -5.62 -4.45
N LEU A 66 4.27 -6.58 -4.73
CA LEU A 66 3.00 -6.77 -4.04
C LEU A 66 3.11 -7.98 -3.13
N THR A 67 2.67 -7.87 -1.88
CA THR A 67 2.66 -9.01 -0.95
C THR A 67 1.28 -9.24 -0.36
N ASP A 68 0.91 -10.50 -0.15
CA ASP A 68 -0.29 -10.90 0.58
C ASP A 68 -0.10 -12.29 1.19
N ILE A 69 -0.64 -12.51 2.37
CA ILE A 69 -0.62 -13.82 3.02
C ILE A 69 -1.59 -14.80 2.37
N ASN A 70 -2.66 -14.30 1.77
CA ASN A 70 -3.72 -15.07 1.16
C ASN A 70 -3.32 -15.51 -0.27
N ALA A 71 -3.07 -16.80 -0.48
CA ALA A 71 -2.72 -17.35 -1.78
C ALA A 71 -3.74 -17.03 -2.89
N ARG A 72 -5.02 -16.83 -2.53
CA ARG A 72 -6.10 -16.46 -3.45
C ARG A 72 -5.96 -15.01 -3.92
N ALA A 73 -5.63 -14.10 -2.99
CA ALA A 73 -5.31 -12.71 -3.31
C ALA A 73 -4.08 -12.62 -4.22
N VAL A 74 -3.01 -13.37 -3.91
CA VAL A 74 -1.79 -13.44 -4.73
C VAL A 74 -2.09 -13.88 -6.18
N ARG A 75 -2.90 -14.92 -6.37
CA ARG A 75 -3.31 -15.36 -7.72
C ARG A 75 -4.08 -14.27 -8.45
N LEU A 76 -5.06 -13.67 -7.78
CA LEU A 76 -5.90 -12.62 -8.35
C LEU A 76 -5.10 -11.37 -8.71
N ALA A 77 -4.17 -10.93 -7.85
CA ALA A 77 -3.28 -9.82 -8.13
C ALA A 77 -2.39 -10.08 -9.36
N ARG A 78 -1.82 -11.29 -9.48
CA ARG A 78 -1.05 -11.70 -10.67
C ARG A 78 -1.88 -11.65 -11.96
N ASP A 79 -3.12 -12.14 -11.90
CA ASP A 79 -4.02 -12.11 -13.06
C ASP A 79 -4.40 -10.68 -13.43
N ASN A 80 -4.61 -9.80 -12.45
CA ASN A 80 -4.89 -8.40 -12.67
C ASN A 80 -3.69 -7.65 -13.27
N LEU A 81 -2.46 -7.89 -12.81
CA LEU A 81 -1.25 -7.33 -13.42
C LEU A 81 -1.12 -7.74 -14.89
N ARG A 82 -1.27 -9.04 -15.19
CA ARG A 82 -1.23 -9.58 -16.57
C ARG A 82 -2.32 -8.98 -17.45
N ALA A 83 -3.56 -8.89 -16.96
CA ALA A 83 -4.70 -8.35 -17.71
C ALA A 83 -4.53 -6.87 -18.06
N ASN A 84 -3.67 -6.16 -17.34
CA ASN A 84 -3.33 -4.76 -17.59
C ASN A 84 -1.98 -4.58 -18.30
N GLY A 85 -1.28 -5.66 -18.67
CA GLY A 85 0.00 -5.57 -19.37
C GLY A 85 1.12 -4.92 -18.55
N VAL A 86 1.08 -5.07 -17.22
CA VAL A 86 2.12 -4.55 -16.33
C VAL A 86 3.29 -5.53 -16.27
N ALA A 87 4.50 -5.05 -16.60
CA ALA A 87 5.73 -5.84 -16.61
C ALA A 87 6.70 -5.49 -15.48
N ASN A 88 6.54 -4.32 -14.87
CA ASN A 88 7.39 -3.80 -13.80
C ASN A 88 6.84 -4.07 -12.40
N ALA A 89 6.07 -5.14 -12.22
CA ALA A 89 5.54 -5.54 -10.92
C ALA A 89 5.55 -7.05 -10.74
N GLU A 90 5.78 -7.50 -9.51
CA GLU A 90 5.73 -8.88 -9.10
C GLU A 90 4.87 -9.10 -7.85
N VAL A 91 4.31 -10.30 -7.68
CA VAL A 91 3.48 -10.65 -6.51
C VAL A 91 4.11 -11.80 -5.76
N ARG A 92 4.37 -11.63 -4.47
CA ARG A 92 4.94 -12.62 -3.55
C ARG A 92 3.94 -13.02 -2.48
N GLN A 93 3.90 -14.28 -2.12
CA GLN A 93 3.06 -14.76 -1.01
C GLN A 93 3.85 -14.76 0.29
N GLY A 94 3.26 -14.24 1.37
CA GLY A 94 3.80 -14.35 2.72
C GLY A 94 3.21 -13.34 3.69
N ASP A 95 3.64 -13.43 4.95
CA ASP A 95 3.16 -12.57 6.02
C ASP A 95 3.95 -11.27 6.04
N LEU A 96 3.24 -10.16 5.84
CA LEU A 96 3.76 -8.78 5.86
C LEU A 96 5.08 -8.63 5.09
N TYR A 97 6.16 -8.31 5.79
CA TYR A 97 7.49 -8.03 5.22
C TYR A 97 8.33 -9.29 4.96
N ALA A 98 7.93 -10.46 5.45
CA ALA A 98 8.72 -11.68 5.29
C ALA A 98 9.12 -12.00 3.84
N PRO A 99 8.24 -11.83 2.81
CA PRO A 99 8.60 -12.08 1.42
C PRO A 99 9.61 -11.07 0.84
N VAL A 100 9.86 -9.97 1.52
CA VAL A 100 10.75 -8.87 1.09
C VAL A 100 11.88 -8.61 2.09
N ALA A 101 12.24 -9.62 2.89
CA ALA A 101 13.35 -9.53 3.84
C ALA A 101 14.63 -9.07 3.14
N GLY A 102 15.32 -8.08 3.71
CA GLY A 102 16.54 -7.49 3.15
C GLY A 102 16.32 -6.51 1.99
N MET A 103 15.08 -6.23 1.59
CA MET A 103 14.76 -5.20 0.61
C MET A 103 14.38 -3.89 1.30
N ALA A 104 14.68 -2.77 0.64
CA ALA A 104 14.24 -1.43 1.04
C ALA A 104 13.59 -0.72 -0.15
N PHE A 105 12.60 0.12 0.14
CA PHE A 105 11.70 0.75 -0.82
C PHE A 105 11.67 2.26 -0.64
N ASP A 106 11.38 2.99 -1.70
CA ASP A 106 11.05 4.43 -1.62
C ASP A 106 9.68 4.62 -1.00
N HIS A 107 8.72 3.73 -1.30
CA HIS A 107 7.38 3.79 -0.77
C HIS A 107 6.88 2.42 -0.31
N ILE A 108 6.27 2.40 0.87
CA ILE A 108 5.44 1.29 1.35
C ILE A 108 4.01 1.81 1.40
N VAL A 109 3.09 1.12 0.74
CA VAL A 109 1.67 1.49 0.68
C VAL A 109 0.80 0.36 1.21
N SER A 110 -0.27 0.68 1.95
CA SER A 110 -1.21 -0.35 2.40
C SER A 110 -2.60 0.25 2.71
N ASN A 111 -3.63 -0.52 2.39
CA ASN A 111 -4.96 -0.38 2.96
C ASN A 111 -5.17 -1.51 3.99
N PRO A 112 -4.68 -1.35 5.23
CA PRO A 112 -4.60 -2.44 6.16
C PRO A 112 -5.98 -2.89 6.63
N PRO A 113 -6.18 -4.19 6.89
CA PRO A 113 -7.44 -4.71 7.43
C PRO A 113 -7.57 -4.31 8.91
N LEU A 114 -8.02 -3.09 9.19
CA LEU A 114 -8.18 -2.58 10.57
C LEU A 114 -9.06 -3.48 11.47
N ARG A 115 -9.89 -4.34 10.85
CA ARG A 115 -10.71 -5.35 11.55
C ARG A 115 -9.94 -6.63 11.92
N ALA A 116 -8.79 -6.89 11.31
CA ALA A 116 -7.94 -8.06 11.64
C ALA A 116 -7.20 -7.91 12.99
N GLY A 117 -7.34 -6.76 13.64
CA GLY A 117 -6.81 -6.49 14.96
C GLY A 117 -5.58 -5.57 14.98
N ARG A 118 -5.37 -4.96 16.15
CA ARG A 118 -4.24 -4.05 16.41
C ARG A 118 -2.87 -4.67 16.09
N PRO A 119 -2.58 -5.95 16.40
CA PRO A 119 -1.22 -6.49 16.24
C PRO A 119 -0.70 -6.45 14.82
N VAL A 120 -1.55 -6.68 13.81
CA VAL A 120 -1.15 -6.64 12.40
C VAL A 120 -0.77 -5.22 11.98
N VAL A 121 -1.59 -4.25 12.35
CA VAL A 121 -1.36 -2.83 12.02
C VAL A 121 -0.13 -2.30 12.76
N ASP A 122 0.08 -2.72 14.00
CA ASP A 122 1.26 -2.35 14.79
C ASP A 122 2.55 -2.85 14.12
N ARG A 123 2.56 -4.10 13.63
CA ARG A 123 3.69 -4.64 12.86
C ARG A 123 3.90 -3.90 11.54
N ILE A 124 2.84 -3.59 10.80
CA ILE A 124 2.95 -2.80 9.56
C ILE A 124 3.69 -1.49 9.82
N VAL A 125 3.39 -0.80 10.91
CA VAL A 125 3.99 0.50 11.24
C VAL A 125 5.39 0.34 11.82
N SER A 126 5.58 -0.55 12.79
CA SER A 126 6.85 -0.69 13.54
C SER A 126 7.98 -1.32 12.72
N GLU A 127 7.65 -2.21 11.78
CA GLU A 127 8.64 -2.87 10.92
C GLU A 127 8.98 -2.02 9.67
N ALA A 128 8.11 -1.07 9.26
CA ALA A 128 8.28 -0.27 8.04
C ALA A 128 9.62 0.49 7.95
N PRO A 129 10.15 1.11 9.03
CA PRO A 129 11.44 1.83 8.93
C PRO A 129 12.61 0.96 8.48
N ALA A 130 12.60 -0.35 8.81
CA ALA A 130 13.64 -1.29 8.38
C ALA A 130 13.56 -1.64 6.88
N HIS A 131 12.40 -1.39 6.25
CA HIS A 131 12.12 -1.67 4.85
C HIS A 131 11.95 -0.40 4.00
N LEU A 132 12.26 0.77 4.53
CA LEU A 132 12.29 2.02 3.78
C LEU A 132 13.73 2.50 3.58
N LEU A 133 14.00 3.05 2.41
CA LEU A 133 15.16 3.88 2.15
C LEU A 133 15.08 5.16 2.99
N ASP A 134 16.20 5.81 3.25
CA ASP A 134 16.20 7.11 3.91
C ASP A 134 15.46 8.14 3.04
N GLY A 135 14.57 8.90 3.65
CA GLY A 135 13.62 9.76 2.93
C GLY A 135 12.39 9.03 2.37
N GLY A 136 12.35 7.71 2.43
CA GLY A 136 11.21 6.91 1.96
C GLY A 136 9.95 7.08 2.81
N HIS A 137 8.80 6.70 2.26
CA HIS A 137 7.48 7.01 2.83
C HIS A 137 6.63 5.78 3.11
N LEU A 138 6.01 5.74 4.28
CA LEU A 138 4.90 4.83 4.60
C LEU A 138 3.57 5.55 4.35
N TRP A 139 2.71 4.96 3.49
CA TRP A 139 1.38 5.46 3.17
C TRP A 139 0.32 4.49 3.65
N LEU A 140 -0.56 4.92 4.52
CA LEU A 140 -1.67 4.11 5.01
C LEU A 140 -2.99 4.85 4.84
N VAL A 141 -4.06 4.10 4.58
CA VAL A 141 -5.41 4.64 4.58
C VAL A 141 -6.25 4.02 5.69
N ALA A 142 -7.05 4.84 6.36
CA ALA A 142 -7.94 4.39 7.43
C ALA A 142 -9.25 5.16 7.42
N ARG A 143 -10.33 4.52 7.89
CA ARG A 143 -11.61 5.18 8.12
C ARG A 143 -11.49 6.18 9.26
N THR A 144 -12.02 7.39 9.06
CA THR A 144 -11.95 8.49 10.03
C THR A 144 -12.50 8.09 11.40
N ARG A 145 -13.64 7.38 11.44
CA ARG A 145 -14.29 6.95 12.68
C ARG A 145 -13.85 5.58 13.21
N GLN A 146 -12.89 4.92 12.58
CA GLN A 146 -12.45 3.55 12.90
C GLN A 146 -10.93 3.46 13.09
N GLY A 147 -10.32 4.45 13.78
CA GLY A 147 -8.94 4.35 14.22
C GLY A 147 -7.90 5.16 13.43
N ALA A 148 -8.31 6.06 12.53
CA ALA A 148 -7.35 6.89 11.79
C ALA A 148 -6.47 7.75 12.70
N GLU A 149 -7.00 8.29 13.80
CA GLU A 149 -6.22 9.08 14.77
C GLU A 149 -5.23 8.22 15.56
N SER A 150 -5.67 7.05 16.02
CA SER A 150 -4.80 6.08 16.68
C SER A 150 -3.69 5.58 15.74
N LEU A 151 -4.00 5.38 14.44
CA LEU A 151 -3.01 5.01 13.44
C LEU A 151 -1.98 6.12 13.22
N GLN A 152 -2.44 7.37 13.12
CA GLN A 152 -1.56 8.53 12.99
C GLN A 152 -0.60 8.64 14.19
N GLY A 153 -1.10 8.46 15.41
CA GLY A 153 -0.27 8.46 16.62
C GLY A 153 0.83 7.40 16.57
N ARG A 154 0.50 6.17 16.19
CA ARG A 154 1.49 5.09 16.04
C ARG A 154 2.52 5.33 14.96
N MET A 155 2.09 5.88 13.82
CA MET A 155 3.02 6.29 12.77
C MET A 155 3.96 7.40 13.27
N ALA A 156 3.45 8.38 14.03
CA ALA A 156 4.25 9.44 14.61
C ALA A 156 5.25 8.91 15.66
N GLU A 157 4.88 7.91 16.46
CA GLU A 157 5.79 7.24 17.40
C GLU A 157 6.95 6.53 16.67
N ALA A 158 6.65 5.83 15.56
CA ALA A 158 7.66 5.07 14.82
C ALA A 158 8.58 5.93 13.93
N PHE A 159 8.07 7.06 13.43
CA PHE A 159 8.75 7.89 12.44
C PHE A 159 9.12 9.29 12.94
N GLY A 160 8.71 9.68 14.15
CA GLY A 160 8.84 11.02 14.69
C GLY A 160 7.74 11.98 14.24
N HIS A 161 7.15 11.77 13.07
CA HIS A 161 6.05 12.59 12.52
C HIS A 161 5.17 11.76 11.58
N ALA A 162 3.86 12.07 11.57
CA ALA A 162 2.92 11.54 10.59
C ALA A 162 1.86 12.59 10.26
N GLU A 163 1.57 12.77 8.99
CA GLU A 163 0.64 13.77 8.49
C GLU A 163 -0.57 13.14 7.78
N ILE A 164 -1.66 13.88 7.72
CA ILE A 164 -2.81 13.54 6.90
C ILE A 164 -2.65 14.28 5.57
N VAL A 165 -2.36 13.54 4.50
CA VAL A 165 -2.13 14.12 3.16
C VAL A 165 -3.42 14.28 2.35
N LYS A 166 -4.43 13.44 2.63
CA LYS A 166 -5.73 13.53 1.93
C LYS A 166 -6.89 13.06 2.82
N ARG A 167 -8.04 13.68 2.65
CA ARG A 167 -9.32 13.29 3.27
C ARG A 167 -10.40 13.16 2.22
N GLY A 168 -11.26 12.15 2.35
CA GLY A 168 -12.40 11.98 1.45
C GLY A 168 -13.22 10.74 1.80
N SER A 169 -14.51 10.77 1.46
CA SER A 169 -15.43 9.62 1.59
C SER A 169 -15.41 8.90 2.96
N GLY A 170 -15.10 9.64 4.04
CA GLY A 170 -14.99 9.07 5.39
C GLY A 170 -13.66 8.37 5.68
N TYR A 171 -12.65 8.59 4.84
CA TYR A 171 -11.29 8.08 5.01
C TYR A 171 -10.26 9.19 5.15
N LYS A 172 -9.12 8.87 5.73
CA LYS A 172 -7.91 9.69 5.79
C LYS A 172 -6.74 8.89 5.22
N VAL A 173 -5.95 9.52 4.36
CA VAL A 173 -4.65 8.99 3.92
C VAL A 173 -3.58 9.63 4.79
N LEU A 174 -2.76 8.79 5.40
CA LEU A 174 -1.68 9.15 6.30
C LEU A 174 -0.35 8.87 5.62
N ARG A 175 0.62 9.75 5.83
CA ARG A 175 2.00 9.57 5.37
C ARG A 175 2.95 9.79 6.54
N ALA A 176 3.96 8.94 6.66
CA ALA A 176 5.12 9.13 7.50
C ALA A 176 6.39 8.97 6.67
N THR A 177 7.42 9.74 6.97
CA THR A 177 8.70 9.75 6.23
C THR A 177 9.80 9.22 7.13
N LYS A 178 10.60 8.27 6.63
CA LYS A 178 11.80 7.83 7.33
C LYS A 178 12.83 8.95 7.29
N GLY A 179 13.29 9.40 8.47
CA GLY A 179 14.39 10.35 8.58
C GLY A 179 15.69 9.81 7.96
N ALA A 180 16.58 10.71 7.55
CA ALA A 180 17.94 10.30 7.20
C ALA A 180 18.59 9.69 8.45
N GLY A 181 19.23 8.52 8.30
CA GLY A 181 20.04 7.95 9.36
C GLY A 181 21.15 8.93 9.80
N PRO A 182 21.74 8.74 10.99
CA PRO A 182 22.89 9.55 11.37
C PRO A 182 24.00 9.33 10.34
N SER A 183 24.51 10.44 9.82
CA SER A 183 25.65 10.48 8.88
C SER A 183 26.90 9.96 9.53
#